data_80ece831fa2807476a3abdcbdeceb1df
#
_entry.id   80ece831fa2807476a3abdcbdeceb1df
#
_cell.length_a   1.000
_cell.length_b   1.000
_cell.length_c   1.000
_cell.angle_alpha   90.00
_cell.angle_beta   90.00
_cell.angle_gamma   90.00
#
_symmetry.space_group_name_H-M   'P 1'
#
loop_
_entity.id
_entity.type
_entity.pdbx_description
1 polymer ?
#
loop_
_entity_poly.entity_id
_entity_poly.type
_entity_poly.pdbx_seq_one_letter_code
_entity_poly.pdbx_strand_id
1 'polypeptide(L)'
;MNFVQVAIPSPLRQTFTYVNDSGTDLIGKRVLVEFGRRKLVGVVISTSDISDGEYKLKNILETLDETALFSEEAIKKIIYISEHYMHPLGIVFESFIPTFLRKAKHQKDLEKYLQVKEELIPATNLHKLTNDQTTCLDSIKSKSRGEILLAGITSSGKTEVYKHFINTLINKGKSALVLVPEIFLTPQIFHDFQSSFGDKVFLHHSGLTPIQRIKVWLAAQEKSPKIIIGTRSSVFLPIKNLGAVIFDEEHDQSYKQQEGFR
;
A
#
# COMPACT_ATOMS: atom_id res chain seq x y z
N MET A 1 -28.28 -19.30 -6.29
CA MET A 1 -27.80 -17.93 -6.58
C MET A 1 -26.88 -17.56 -5.43
N ASN A 2 -25.68 -17.13 -5.71
CA ASN A 2 -24.75 -16.72 -4.67
C ASN A 2 -24.84 -15.20 -4.52
N PHE A 3 -25.01 -14.72 -3.31
CA PHE A 3 -25.02 -13.30 -3.02
C PHE A 3 -23.64 -12.85 -2.52
N VAL A 4 -23.27 -11.62 -2.79
CA VAL A 4 -22.00 -11.04 -2.34
C VAL A 4 -22.23 -9.70 -1.69
N GLN A 5 -21.44 -9.40 -0.67
CA GLN A 5 -21.40 -8.10 -0.03
C GLN A 5 -20.31 -7.25 -0.69
N VAL A 6 -20.69 -6.08 -1.19
CA VAL A 6 -19.81 -5.17 -1.92
C VAL A 6 -19.61 -3.87 -1.15
N ALA A 7 -18.37 -3.52 -0.88
CA ALA A 7 -17.97 -2.22 -0.35
C ALA A 7 -17.88 -1.23 -1.52
N ILE A 8 -18.79 -0.25 -1.55
CA ILE A 8 -18.90 0.76 -2.62
C ILE A 8 -18.40 2.11 -2.10
N PRO A 9 -17.64 2.89 -2.89
CA PRO A 9 -17.20 4.23 -2.51
C PRO A 9 -18.38 5.21 -2.47
N SER A 10 -19.05 5.22 -1.34
CA SER A 10 -20.19 6.07 -1.01
C SER A 10 -20.03 6.59 0.42
N PRO A 11 -20.72 7.68 0.81
CA PRO A 11 -20.66 8.19 2.18
C PRO A 11 -21.37 7.27 3.20
N LEU A 12 -21.97 6.17 2.74
CA LEU A 12 -22.65 5.21 3.60
C LEU A 12 -21.65 4.19 4.16
N ARG A 13 -21.79 3.85 5.44
CA ARG A 13 -20.92 2.91 6.13
C ARG A 13 -21.23 1.45 5.88
N GLN A 14 -22.43 1.16 5.36
CA GLN A 14 -22.88 -0.20 5.08
C GLN A 14 -22.30 -0.76 3.78
N THR A 15 -22.31 -2.05 3.66
CA THR A 15 -22.08 -2.79 2.43
C THR A 15 -23.39 -3.03 1.70
N PHE A 16 -23.32 -3.45 0.46
CA PHE A 16 -24.51 -3.65 -0.38
C PHE A 16 -24.48 -5.04 -0.99
N THR A 17 -25.66 -5.70 -0.96
CA THR A 17 -25.82 -7.06 -1.49
C THR A 17 -26.08 -7.03 -3.00
N TYR A 18 -25.35 -7.84 -3.74
CA TYR A 18 -25.51 -8.06 -5.18
C TYR A 18 -25.57 -9.55 -5.48
N VAL A 19 -26.21 -9.89 -6.61
CA VAL A 19 -26.27 -11.26 -7.13
C VAL A 19 -24.98 -11.54 -7.91
N ASN A 20 -24.34 -12.66 -7.60
CA ASN A 20 -23.23 -13.22 -8.35
C ASN A 20 -23.74 -14.37 -9.22
N ASP A 21 -23.96 -14.12 -10.50
CA ASP A 21 -24.39 -15.14 -11.47
C ASP A 21 -23.21 -15.92 -12.08
N SER A 22 -21.97 -15.50 -11.84
CA SER A 22 -20.79 -16.13 -12.46
C SER A 22 -20.44 -17.49 -11.83
N GLY A 23 -20.92 -17.75 -10.62
CA GLY A 23 -20.58 -18.96 -9.87
C GLY A 23 -19.11 -19.04 -9.40
N THR A 24 -18.31 -18.01 -9.68
CA THR A 24 -16.90 -17.94 -9.26
C THR A 24 -16.72 -17.23 -7.94
N ASP A 25 -15.62 -17.49 -7.25
CA ASP A 25 -15.25 -16.73 -6.07
C ASP A 25 -14.78 -15.30 -6.48
N LEU A 26 -15.43 -14.30 -5.88
CA LEU A 26 -15.19 -12.89 -6.13
C LEU A 26 -14.58 -12.16 -4.93
N ILE A 27 -14.35 -12.84 -3.80
CA ILE A 27 -13.78 -12.18 -2.60
C ILE A 27 -12.46 -11.50 -2.93
N GLY A 28 -12.34 -10.23 -2.55
CA GLY A 28 -11.16 -9.40 -2.80
C GLY A 28 -11.01 -8.85 -4.21
N LYS A 29 -11.94 -9.17 -5.11
CA LYS A 29 -11.96 -8.63 -6.48
C LYS A 29 -12.80 -7.36 -6.56
N ARG A 30 -12.43 -6.50 -7.51
CA ARG A 30 -13.25 -5.35 -7.88
C ARG A 30 -14.34 -5.77 -8.86
N VAL A 31 -15.51 -5.20 -8.65
CA VAL A 31 -16.68 -5.41 -9.48
C VAL A 31 -17.30 -4.09 -9.88
N LEU A 32 -17.87 -4.03 -11.08
CA LEU A 32 -18.70 -2.92 -11.53
C LEU A 32 -20.15 -3.23 -11.17
N VAL A 33 -20.78 -2.33 -10.46
CA VAL A 33 -22.16 -2.49 -9.98
C VAL A 33 -23.00 -1.24 -10.24
N GLU A 34 -24.31 -1.39 -10.33
CA GLU A 34 -25.23 -0.27 -10.32
C GLU A 34 -25.58 0.15 -8.89
N PHE A 35 -25.32 1.41 -8.58
CA PHE A 35 -25.71 2.03 -7.30
C PHE A 35 -26.57 3.28 -7.55
N GLY A 36 -27.84 3.18 -7.25
CA GLY A 36 -28.82 4.18 -7.67
C GLY A 36 -28.89 4.26 -9.20
N ARG A 37 -28.58 5.44 -9.75
CA ARG A 37 -28.48 5.71 -11.20
C ARG A 37 -27.04 5.72 -11.74
N ARG A 38 -26.06 5.38 -10.91
CA ARG A 38 -24.62 5.41 -11.24
C ARG A 38 -24.06 4.01 -11.33
N LYS A 39 -23.03 3.84 -12.14
CA LYS A 39 -22.16 2.65 -12.11
C LYS A 39 -20.93 2.97 -11.31
N LEU A 40 -20.65 2.16 -10.29
CA LEU A 40 -19.52 2.33 -9.39
C LEU A 40 -18.68 1.07 -9.34
N VAL A 41 -17.40 1.23 -9.08
CA VAL A 41 -16.47 0.13 -8.81
C VAL A 41 -16.47 -0.10 -7.30
N GLY A 42 -16.82 -1.31 -6.88
CA GLY A 42 -16.75 -1.74 -5.49
C GLY A 42 -15.81 -2.93 -5.33
N VAL A 43 -15.55 -3.31 -4.09
CA VAL A 43 -14.76 -4.49 -3.73
C VAL A 43 -15.67 -5.50 -3.05
N VAL A 44 -15.64 -6.75 -3.49
CA VAL A 44 -16.34 -7.85 -2.85
C VAL A 44 -15.61 -8.23 -1.57
N ILE A 45 -16.30 -8.22 -0.44
CA ILE A 45 -15.71 -8.48 0.88
C ILE A 45 -16.11 -9.81 1.50
N SER A 46 -17.27 -10.33 1.13
CA SER A 46 -17.75 -11.64 1.59
C SER A 46 -18.84 -12.19 0.66
N THR A 47 -19.13 -13.47 0.80
CA THR A 47 -20.29 -14.13 0.21
C THR A 47 -21.40 -14.24 1.26
N SER A 48 -22.65 -14.33 0.81
CA SER A 48 -23.82 -14.56 1.64
C SER A 48 -24.75 -15.53 0.93
N ASP A 49 -25.31 -16.47 1.66
CA ASP A 49 -26.33 -17.41 1.15
C ASP A 49 -27.74 -16.86 1.31
N ILE A 50 -27.90 -15.75 1.98
CA ILE A 50 -29.20 -15.13 2.32
C ILE A 50 -29.32 -13.80 1.59
N SER A 51 -30.43 -13.63 0.88
CA SER A 51 -30.85 -12.33 0.38
C SER A 51 -31.43 -11.51 1.55
N ASP A 52 -30.77 -10.42 1.93
CA ASP A 52 -31.31 -9.49 2.90
C ASP A 52 -32.55 -8.77 2.33
N GLY A 53 -33.75 -9.32 2.61
CA GLY A 53 -34.99 -8.58 2.51
C GLY A 53 -35.76 -8.68 1.18
N GLU A 54 -36.93 -8.04 1.15
CA GLU A 54 -37.93 -8.01 0.07
C GLU A 54 -37.54 -7.21 -1.18
N TYR A 55 -36.25 -6.71 -1.24
CA TYR A 55 -35.84 -5.85 -2.34
C TYR A 55 -35.28 -6.66 -3.53
N LYS A 56 -35.66 -6.24 -4.73
CA LYS A 56 -35.10 -6.78 -5.99
C LYS A 56 -33.60 -6.48 -6.04
N LEU A 57 -32.79 -7.49 -5.74
CA LEU A 57 -31.33 -7.39 -5.80
C LEU A 57 -30.86 -7.18 -7.25
N LYS A 58 -29.83 -6.39 -7.42
CA LYS A 58 -29.19 -6.14 -8.73
C LYS A 58 -28.03 -7.10 -8.91
N ASN A 59 -27.77 -7.46 -10.16
CA ASN A 59 -26.63 -8.28 -10.54
C ASN A 59 -25.35 -7.45 -10.57
N ILE A 60 -24.21 -8.10 -10.36
CA ILE A 60 -22.90 -7.57 -10.74
C ILE A 60 -22.92 -7.38 -12.25
N LEU A 61 -22.51 -6.19 -12.71
CA LEU A 61 -22.43 -5.90 -14.14
C LEU A 61 -21.19 -6.53 -14.78
N GLU A 62 -20.06 -6.48 -14.08
CA GLU A 62 -18.78 -6.93 -14.60
C GLU A 62 -17.78 -7.20 -13.46
N THR A 63 -16.97 -8.25 -13.61
CA THR A 63 -15.81 -8.53 -12.75
C THR A 63 -14.57 -7.92 -13.41
N LEU A 64 -13.86 -7.03 -12.71
CA LEU A 64 -12.75 -6.26 -13.27
C LEU A 64 -11.38 -6.92 -13.04
N ASP A 65 -11.30 -7.87 -12.13
CA ASP A 65 -10.05 -8.53 -11.74
C ASP A 65 -10.08 -10.04 -12.01
N GLU A 66 -9.05 -10.56 -12.63
CA GLU A 66 -8.86 -12.00 -12.81
C GLU A 66 -8.48 -12.66 -11.48
N THR A 67 -7.57 -12.02 -10.73
CA THR A 67 -7.13 -12.45 -9.40
C THR A 67 -7.55 -11.42 -8.35
N ALA A 68 -7.78 -11.88 -7.12
CA ALA A 68 -8.12 -10.99 -6.02
C ALA A 68 -7.02 -9.95 -5.77
N LEU A 69 -7.38 -8.67 -5.71
CA LEU A 69 -6.47 -7.60 -5.31
C LEU A 69 -6.22 -7.59 -3.80
N PHE A 70 -7.18 -8.06 -3.03
CA PHE A 70 -7.14 -8.11 -1.57
C PHE A 70 -7.27 -9.54 -1.08
N SER A 71 -6.34 -9.97 -0.24
CA SER A 71 -6.51 -11.21 0.52
C SER A 71 -7.56 -11.03 1.60
N GLU A 72 -8.11 -12.13 2.12
CA GLU A 72 -9.05 -12.07 3.24
C GLU A 72 -8.46 -11.37 4.47
N GLU A 73 -7.16 -11.58 4.73
CA GLU A 73 -6.45 -10.90 5.82
C GLU A 73 -6.39 -9.38 5.60
N ALA A 74 -6.13 -8.93 4.37
CA ALA A 74 -6.15 -7.52 4.02
C ALA A 74 -7.55 -6.92 4.18
N ILE A 75 -8.60 -7.63 3.75
CA ILE A 75 -10.00 -7.21 3.91
C ILE A 75 -10.31 -7.00 5.40
N LYS A 76 -9.96 -7.96 6.27
CA LYS A 76 -10.17 -7.84 7.73
C LYS A 76 -9.47 -6.61 8.32
N LYS A 77 -8.25 -6.34 7.90
CA LYS A 77 -7.51 -5.13 8.36
C LYS A 77 -8.16 -3.85 7.87
N ILE A 78 -8.64 -3.81 6.62
CA ILE A 78 -9.32 -2.64 6.05
C ILE A 78 -10.66 -2.39 6.75
N ILE A 79 -11.41 -3.44 7.07
CA ILE A 79 -12.63 -3.34 7.87
C ILE A 79 -12.32 -2.75 9.25
N TYR A 80 -11.30 -3.28 9.94
CA TYR A 80 -10.85 -2.74 11.23
C TYR A 80 -10.51 -1.24 11.14
N ILE A 81 -9.78 -0.81 10.10
CA ILE A 81 -9.45 0.61 9.88
C ILE A 81 -10.74 1.44 9.70
N SER A 82 -11.69 0.94 8.89
CA SER A 82 -12.97 1.61 8.65
C SER A 82 -13.76 1.81 9.94
N GLU A 83 -13.81 0.79 10.79
CA GLU A 83 -14.51 0.82 12.09
C GLU A 83 -13.79 1.75 13.07
N HIS A 84 -12.46 1.61 13.21
CA HIS A 84 -11.64 2.40 14.14
C HIS A 84 -11.72 3.90 13.87
N TYR A 85 -11.65 4.30 12.60
CA TYR A 85 -11.77 5.70 12.19
C TYR A 85 -13.19 6.13 11.87
N MET A 86 -14.18 5.26 12.06
CA MET A 86 -15.59 5.52 11.75
C MET A 86 -15.80 6.04 10.32
N HIS A 87 -15.05 5.52 9.34
CA HIS A 87 -15.08 5.99 7.96
C HIS A 87 -15.76 4.98 7.02
N PRO A 88 -16.48 5.42 5.95
CA PRO A 88 -17.16 4.51 5.04
C PRO A 88 -16.21 3.49 4.41
N LEU A 89 -16.54 2.22 4.50
CA LEU A 89 -15.66 1.11 4.11
C LEU A 89 -15.19 1.19 2.65
N GLY A 90 -16.10 1.52 1.73
CA GLY A 90 -15.74 1.63 0.32
C GLY A 90 -14.75 2.77 0.03
N ILE A 91 -14.81 3.88 0.78
CA ILE A 91 -13.85 4.99 0.68
C ILE A 91 -12.49 4.56 1.24
N VAL A 92 -12.48 3.77 2.33
CA VAL A 92 -11.24 3.21 2.87
C VAL A 92 -10.57 2.31 1.84
N PHE A 93 -11.31 1.40 1.20
CA PHE A 93 -10.78 0.56 0.11
C PHE A 93 -10.15 1.37 -1.03
N GLU A 94 -10.77 2.49 -1.43
CA GLU A 94 -10.19 3.35 -2.48
C GLU A 94 -8.78 3.83 -2.15
N SER A 95 -8.42 3.99 -0.88
CA SER A 95 -7.08 4.46 -0.49
C SER A 95 -5.98 3.42 -0.76
N PHE A 96 -6.34 2.15 -0.81
CA PHE A 96 -5.44 1.05 -1.14
C PHE A 96 -5.34 0.79 -2.65
N ILE A 97 -6.16 1.46 -3.46
CA ILE A 97 -6.24 1.22 -4.89
C ILE A 97 -5.73 2.46 -5.66
N PRO A 98 -4.82 2.31 -6.63
CA PRO A 98 -4.42 3.41 -7.51
C PRO A 98 -5.62 4.04 -8.21
N THR A 99 -5.59 5.35 -8.42
CA THR A 99 -6.70 6.11 -9.02
C THR A 99 -7.17 5.55 -10.37
N PHE A 100 -6.25 4.96 -11.15
CA PHE A 100 -6.57 4.28 -12.41
C PHE A 100 -7.54 3.11 -12.20
N LEU A 101 -7.31 2.30 -11.16
CA LEU A 101 -8.11 1.12 -10.85
C LEU A 101 -9.42 1.45 -10.11
N ARG A 102 -9.63 2.67 -9.67
CA ARG A 102 -10.91 3.14 -9.10
C ARG A 102 -11.98 3.32 -10.18
N LYS A 103 -11.58 3.32 -11.44
CA LYS A 103 -12.46 3.35 -12.61
C LYS A 103 -12.70 1.91 -13.10
N ALA A 104 -13.70 1.72 -13.95
CA ALA A 104 -13.99 0.44 -14.61
C ALA A 104 -12.88 0.08 -15.62
N LYS A 105 -11.71 -0.26 -15.13
CA LYS A 105 -10.53 -0.72 -15.87
C LYS A 105 -10.11 -2.08 -15.37
N HIS A 106 -9.80 -2.98 -16.29
CA HIS A 106 -9.37 -4.34 -15.94
C HIS A 106 -7.95 -4.37 -15.40
N GLN A 107 -7.69 -5.33 -14.53
CA GLN A 107 -6.34 -5.58 -13.99
C GLN A 107 -5.33 -5.85 -15.10
N LYS A 108 -5.69 -6.61 -16.13
CA LYS A 108 -4.84 -6.91 -17.30
C LYS A 108 -4.36 -5.66 -18.06
N ASP A 109 -5.11 -4.55 -17.99
CA ASP A 109 -4.69 -3.30 -18.60
C ASP A 109 -3.43 -2.70 -17.95
N LEU A 110 -3.02 -3.21 -16.78
CA LEU A 110 -1.80 -2.79 -16.09
C LEU A 110 -0.53 -3.40 -16.68
N GLU A 111 -0.61 -4.54 -17.36
CA GLU A 111 0.56 -5.26 -17.90
C GLU A 111 1.40 -4.38 -18.82
N LYS A 112 0.75 -3.50 -19.60
CA LYS A 112 1.45 -2.55 -20.46
C LYS A 112 2.37 -1.59 -19.72
N TYR A 113 2.14 -1.34 -18.43
CA TYR A 113 2.98 -0.46 -17.61
C TYR A 113 4.18 -1.19 -17.00
N LEU A 114 4.16 -2.53 -16.98
CA LEU A 114 5.28 -3.38 -16.54
C LEU A 114 6.37 -3.51 -17.61
N GLN A 115 6.05 -3.30 -18.89
CA GLN A 115 6.95 -3.54 -20.01
C GLN A 115 8.01 -2.45 -20.24
N VAL A 116 7.98 -1.37 -19.47
CA VAL A 116 8.99 -0.30 -19.57
C VAL A 116 10.22 -0.75 -18.82
N LYS A 117 11.26 -1.18 -19.57
CA LYS A 117 12.59 -1.45 -19.02
C LYS A 117 13.14 -0.14 -18.42
N GLU A 118 13.31 -0.12 -17.12
CA GLU A 118 14.09 0.93 -16.46
C GLU A 118 15.59 0.55 -16.59
N GLU A 119 16.44 1.55 -16.82
CA GLU A 119 17.88 1.33 -16.82
C GLU A 119 18.31 0.80 -15.45
N LEU A 120 19.12 -0.27 -15.46
CA LEU A 120 19.67 -0.82 -14.23
C LEU A 120 20.64 0.20 -13.63
N ILE A 121 20.32 0.70 -12.46
CA ILE A 121 21.17 1.62 -11.71
C ILE A 121 22.03 0.78 -10.77
N PRO A 122 23.35 0.77 -10.96
CA PRO A 122 24.25 0.00 -10.09
C PRO A 122 24.25 0.61 -8.68
N ALA A 123 24.11 -0.25 -7.67
CA ALA A 123 24.26 0.15 -6.29
C ALA A 123 25.74 0.36 -5.94
N THR A 124 26.01 1.38 -5.11
CA THR A 124 27.33 1.61 -4.51
C THR A 124 27.37 1.03 -3.09
N ASN A 125 28.57 0.96 -2.52
CA ASN A 125 28.72 0.54 -1.13
C ASN A 125 28.18 1.60 -0.17
N LEU A 126 27.55 1.14 0.92
CA LEU A 126 27.12 1.99 2.03
C LEU A 126 28.36 2.61 2.73
N HIS A 127 28.21 3.80 3.29
CA HIS A 127 29.26 4.43 4.07
C HIS A 127 29.61 3.61 5.32
N LYS A 128 30.89 3.67 5.74
CA LYS A 128 31.33 2.98 6.95
C LYS A 128 30.71 3.63 8.19
N LEU A 129 30.10 2.82 9.04
CA LEU A 129 29.54 3.29 10.31
C LEU A 129 30.62 3.61 11.34
N THR A 130 30.35 4.57 12.21
CA THR A 130 31.12 4.79 13.44
C THR A 130 30.85 3.67 14.45
N ASN A 131 31.63 3.62 15.53
CA ASN A 131 31.45 2.63 16.58
C ASN A 131 30.06 2.76 17.24
N ASP A 132 29.61 3.99 17.52
CA ASP A 132 28.30 4.24 18.14
C ASP A 132 27.15 3.84 17.21
N GLN A 133 27.25 4.17 15.92
CA GLN A 133 26.28 3.76 14.91
C GLN A 133 26.23 2.23 14.76
N THR A 134 27.38 1.55 14.84
CA THR A 134 27.44 0.09 14.79
C THR A 134 26.76 -0.53 16.01
N THR A 135 27.04 -0.03 17.21
CA THR A 135 26.39 -0.48 18.44
C THR A 135 24.87 -0.29 18.37
N CYS A 136 24.44 0.85 17.84
CA CYS A 136 23.02 1.14 17.62
C CYS A 136 22.38 0.14 16.64
N LEU A 137 23.02 -0.11 15.51
CA LEU A 137 22.56 -1.07 14.51
C LEU A 137 22.44 -2.49 15.09
N ASP A 138 23.42 -2.91 15.90
CA ASP A 138 23.38 -4.24 16.54
C ASP A 138 22.25 -4.35 17.56
N SER A 139 21.96 -3.28 18.28
CA SER A 139 20.80 -3.20 19.18
C SER A 139 19.49 -3.34 18.41
N ILE A 140 19.35 -2.70 17.24
CA ILE A 140 18.19 -2.85 16.35
C ILE A 140 18.06 -4.31 15.89
N LYS A 141 19.16 -4.91 15.41
CA LYS A 141 19.16 -6.28 14.88
C LYS A 141 18.85 -7.34 15.93
N SER A 142 19.17 -7.08 17.20
CA SER A 142 18.91 -8.01 18.30
C SER A 142 17.42 -8.20 18.58
N LYS A 143 16.57 -7.25 18.20
CA LYS A 143 15.13 -7.33 18.37
C LYS A 143 14.48 -8.03 17.18
N SER A 144 13.70 -9.07 17.45
CA SER A 144 12.98 -9.81 16.40
C SER A 144 11.68 -9.12 15.96
N ARG A 145 11.04 -8.39 16.86
CA ARG A 145 9.79 -7.63 16.66
C ARG A 145 9.70 -6.49 17.67
N GLY A 146 8.90 -5.50 17.34
CA GLY A 146 8.53 -4.39 18.22
C GLY A 146 8.89 -3.03 17.62
N GLU A 147 8.68 -2.01 18.41
CA GLU A 147 8.97 -0.63 18.09
C GLU A 147 10.34 -0.27 18.64
N ILE A 148 11.09 0.51 17.88
CA ILE A 148 12.45 0.96 18.23
C ILE A 148 12.53 2.46 17.96
N LEU A 149 12.83 3.24 18.99
CA LEU A 149 13.11 4.65 18.85
C LEU A 149 14.62 4.84 18.65
N LEU A 150 15.01 5.40 17.50
CA LEU A 150 16.37 5.80 17.18
C LEU A 150 16.53 7.29 17.51
N ALA A 151 16.95 7.60 18.73
CA ALA A 151 17.19 8.98 19.18
C ALA A 151 18.60 9.45 18.80
N GLY A 152 18.69 10.69 18.34
CA GLY A 152 19.97 11.33 17.99
C GLY A 152 19.74 12.75 17.50
N ILE A 153 20.74 13.61 17.68
CA ILE A 153 20.71 15.00 17.19
C ILE A 153 20.68 15.04 15.66
N THR A 154 20.31 16.18 15.11
CA THR A 154 20.38 16.42 13.66
C THR A 154 21.79 16.15 13.14
N SER A 155 21.91 15.54 11.98
CA SER A 155 23.19 15.17 11.35
C SER A 155 24.04 14.14 12.11
N SER A 156 23.48 13.42 13.10
CA SER A 156 24.18 12.30 13.78
C SER A 156 24.34 11.05 12.92
N GLY A 157 23.82 11.06 11.71
CA GLY A 157 23.88 9.92 10.79
C GLY A 157 22.86 8.83 11.04
N LYS A 158 21.69 9.16 11.63
CA LYS A 158 20.55 8.23 11.79
C LYS A 158 20.21 7.54 10.47
N THR A 159 20.24 8.28 9.37
CA THR A 159 19.97 7.77 8.01
C THR A 159 20.91 6.64 7.63
N GLU A 160 22.20 6.75 7.92
CA GLU A 160 23.16 5.68 7.64
C GLU A 160 22.88 4.42 8.47
N VAL A 161 22.50 4.58 9.75
CA VAL A 161 22.16 3.44 10.61
C VAL A 161 20.96 2.68 10.01
N TYR A 162 19.88 3.38 9.67
CA TYR A 162 18.73 2.66 9.12
C TYR A 162 18.93 2.18 7.67
N LYS A 163 19.78 2.81 6.84
CA LYS A 163 20.22 2.25 5.55
C LYS A 163 20.92 0.89 5.74
N HIS A 164 21.83 0.78 6.68
CA HIS A 164 22.49 -0.49 7.00
C HIS A 164 21.49 -1.53 7.52
N PHE A 165 20.50 -1.12 8.32
CA PHE A 165 19.41 -2.00 8.75
C PHE A 165 18.59 -2.47 7.55
N ILE A 166 18.18 -1.57 6.65
CA ILE A 166 17.47 -1.89 5.40
C ILE A 166 18.28 -2.89 4.57
N ASN A 167 19.59 -2.70 4.44
CA ASN A 167 20.44 -3.63 3.72
C ASN A 167 20.37 -5.04 4.29
N THR A 168 20.30 -5.17 5.63
CA THR A 168 20.12 -6.49 6.24
C THR A 168 18.76 -7.11 5.94
N LEU A 169 17.71 -6.30 5.80
CA LEU A 169 16.38 -6.76 5.40
C LEU A 169 16.37 -7.23 3.95
N ILE A 170 16.92 -6.41 3.04
CA ILE A 170 17.01 -6.73 1.61
C ILE A 170 17.73 -8.05 1.39
N ASN A 171 18.87 -8.27 2.08
CA ASN A 171 19.64 -9.51 2.01
C ASN A 171 18.87 -10.73 2.56
N LYS A 172 17.86 -10.51 3.41
CA LYS A 172 16.92 -11.53 3.91
C LYS A 172 15.66 -11.68 3.03
N GLY A 173 15.61 -11.03 1.86
CA GLY A 173 14.44 -11.06 0.97
C GLY A 173 13.25 -10.25 1.48
N LYS A 174 13.45 -9.28 2.37
CA LYS A 174 12.40 -8.45 2.96
C LYS A 174 12.45 -7.03 2.42
N SER A 175 11.28 -6.45 2.21
CA SER A 175 11.10 -5.06 1.79
C SER A 175 11.14 -4.11 2.99
N ALA A 176 11.40 -2.83 2.71
CA ALA A 176 11.33 -1.75 3.70
C ALA A 176 10.46 -0.60 3.19
N LEU A 177 9.71 0.02 4.08
CA LEU A 177 8.98 1.26 3.85
C LEU A 177 9.63 2.36 4.69
N VAL A 178 10.09 3.42 4.04
CA VAL A 178 10.64 4.61 4.70
C VAL A 178 9.64 5.74 4.51
N LEU A 179 9.05 6.18 5.60
CA LEU A 179 8.12 7.29 5.62
C LEU A 179 8.87 8.56 5.99
N VAL A 180 8.69 9.59 5.18
CA VAL A 180 9.27 10.92 5.39
C VAL A 180 8.16 11.97 5.31
N PRO A 181 8.22 13.06 6.09
CA PRO A 181 7.33 14.20 5.92
C PRO A 181 7.41 14.78 4.51
N GLU A 182 6.30 15.31 3.99
CA GLU A 182 6.25 15.83 2.60
C GLU A 182 7.34 16.88 2.32
N ILE A 183 7.67 17.73 3.30
CA ILE A 183 8.69 18.78 3.19
C ILE A 183 10.12 18.22 3.10
N PHE A 184 10.37 17.02 3.61
CA PHE A 184 11.67 16.36 3.57
C PHE A 184 11.82 15.38 2.39
N LEU A 185 10.73 15.12 1.65
CA LEU A 185 10.75 14.25 0.49
C LEU A 185 11.37 14.99 -0.72
N THR A 186 12.67 15.13 -0.70
CA THR A 186 13.43 15.84 -1.72
C THR A 186 14.03 14.87 -2.75
N PRO A 187 14.35 15.34 -3.97
CA PRO A 187 15.11 14.54 -4.93
C PRO A 187 16.41 14.02 -4.37
N GLN A 188 17.04 14.76 -3.45
CA GLN A 188 18.31 14.40 -2.84
C GLN A 188 18.21 13.14 -1.97
N ILE A 189 17.18 13.01 -1.13
CA ILE A 189 16.98 11.79 -0.33
C ILE A 189 16.76 10.57 -1.22
N PHE A 190 15.97 10.73 -2.30
CA PHE A 190 15.78 9.68 -3.27
C PHE A 190 17.08 9.25 -3.93
N HIS A 191 17.89 10.20 -4.44
CA HIS A 191 19.18 9.92 -5.05
C HIS A 191 20.18 9.27 -4.10
N ASP A 192 20.16 9.68 -2.83
CA ASP A 192 21.04 9.10 -1.80
C ASP A 192 20.71 7.62 -1.55
N PHE A 193 19.42 7.27 -1.51
CA PHE A 193 19.01 5.87 -1.41
C PHE A 193 19.26 5.11 -2.72
N GLN A 194 18.95 5.73 -3.85
CA GLN A 194 19.15 5.10 -5.15
C GLN A 194 20.62 4.79 -5.42
N SER A 195 21.55 5.67 -5.02
CA SER A 195 22.98 5.40 -5.10
C SER A 195 23.38 4.20 -4.25
N SER A 196 22.76 4.01 -3.08
CA SER A 196 23.09 2.91 -2.17
C SER A 196 22.44 1.57 -2.57
N PHE A 197 21.27 1.58 -3.18
CA PHE A 197 20.45 0.38 -3.38
C PHE A 197 20.01 0.14 -4.83
N GLY A 198 20.32 1.05 -5.73
CA GLY A 198 20.05 0.93 -7.16
C GLY A 198 18.57 0.91 -7.51
N ASP A 199 18.17 -0.01 -8.36
CA ASP A 199 16.83 -0.22 -8.91
C ASP A 199 15.79 -0.75 -7.91
N LYS A 200 16.22 -1.07 -6.69
CA LYS A 200 15.30 -1.52 -5.63
C LYS A 200 14.53 -0.37 -4.98
N VAL A 201 14.90 0.90 -5.25
CA VAL A 201 14.34 2.09 -4.59
C VAL A 201 13.21 2.69 -5.43
N PHE A 202 12.07 2.87 -4.79
CA PHE A 202 10.87 3.47 -5.38
C PHE A 202 10.42 4.66 -4.56
N LEU A 203 9.98 5.72 -5.24
CA LEU A 203 9.44 6.93 -4.62
C LEU A 203 7.91 6.92 -4.70
N HIS A 204 7.20 7.23 -3.60
CA HIS A 204 5.75 7.33 -3.59
C HIS A 204 5.25 8.58 -2.85
N HIS A 205 4.59 9.48 -3.58
CA HIS A 205 4.00 10.72 -3.02
C HIS A 205 2.84 11.25 -3.88
N SER A 206 2.18 12.27 -3.38
CA SER A 206 1.01 12.90 -4.01
C SER A 206 1.30 13.51 -5.39
N GLY A 207 2.52 13.99 -5.63
CA GLY A 207 2.94 14.61 -6.90
C GLY A 207 3.25 13.65 -8.04
N LEU A 208 3.26 12.33 -7.81
CA LEU A 208 3.49 11.35 -8.88
C LEU A 208 2.34 11.34 -9.89
N THR A 209 2.68 11.17 -11.17
CA THR A 209 1.70 10.92 -12.23
C THR A 209 0.93 9.62 -11.99
N PRO A 210 -0.26 9.44 -12.55
CA PRO A 210 -1.01 8.19 -12.42
C PRO A 210 -0.23 6.96 -12.86
N ILE A 211 0.59 7.07 -13.91
CA ILE A 211 1.43 5.97 -14.42
C ILE A 211 2.52 5.61 -13.41
N GLN A 212 3.22 6.61 -12.85
CA GLN A 212 4.25 6.37 -11.85
C GLN A 212 3.66 5.70 -10.59
N ARG A 213 2.48 6.13 -10.13
CA ARG A 213 1.79 5.48 -8.99
C ARG A 213 1.45 4.02 -9.27
N ILE A 214 1.01 3.69 -10.49
CA ILE A 214 0.75 2.30 -10.90
C ILE A 214 2.05 1.49 -10.85
N LYS A 215 3.15 2.01 -11.38
CA LYS A 215 4.45 1.33 -11.37
C LYS A 215 4.89 1.01 -9.93
N VAL A 216 4.84 1.99 -9.03
CA VAL A 216 5.19 1.76 -7.62
C VAL A 216 4.25 0.75 -6.96
N TRP A 217 2.95 0.83 -7.24
CA TRP A 217 1.96 -0.09 -6.70
C TRP A 217 2.17 -1.53 -7.19
N LEU A 218 2.54 -1.71 -8.47
CA LEU A 218 2.89 -3.02 -9.03
C LEU A 218 4.21 -3.54 -8.44
N ALA A 219 5.24 -2.69 -8.36
CA ALA A 219 6.51 -3.05 -7.74
C ALA A 219 6.35 -3.49 -6.28
N ALA A 220 5.45 -2.83 -5.53
CA ALA A 220 5.14 -3.20 -4.14
C ALA A 220 4.57 -4.64 -4.00
N GLN A 221 3.91 -5.15 -5.05
CA GLN A 221 3.33 -6.50 -5.06
C GLN A 221 4.30 -7.59 -5.52
N GLU A 222 5.48 -7.23 -6.00
CA GLU A 222 6.48 -8.19 -6.39
C GLU A 222 7.06 -8.93 -5.17
N LYS A 223 7.50 -10.18 -5.39
CA LYS A 223 8.16 -10.97 -4.33
C LYS A 223 9.58 -10.51 -4.06
N SER A 224 10.23 -9.88 -5.04
CA SER A 224 11.57 -9.32 -4.89
C SER A 224 11.57 -8.16 -3.89
N PRO A 225 12.57 -8.07 -3.01
CA PRO A 225 12.60 -7.04 -1.98
C PRO A 225 12.73 -5.64 -2.57
N LYS A 226 11.92 -4.70 -2.07
CA LYS A 226 11.88 -3.31 -2.50
C LYS A 226 12.06 -2.36 -1.30
N ILE A 227 12.55 -1.17 -1.59
CA ILE A 227 12.63 -0.06 -0.66
C ILE A 227 11.70 1.02 -1.19
N ILE A 228 10.65 1.32 -0.46
CA ILE A 228 9.72 2.37 -0.84
C ILE A 228 9.93 3.55 0.09
N ILE A 229 10.29 4.69 -0.48
CA ILE A 229 10.39 5.96 0.23
C ILE A 229 9.15 6.77 -0.11
N GLY A 230 8.48 7.29 0.88
CA GLY A 230 7.30 8.08 0.56
C GLY A 230 6.67 8.78 1.76
N THR A 231 5.59 9.50 1.46
CA THR A 231 4.81 10.20 2.47
C THR A 231 3.83 9.24 3.16
N ARG A 232 3.09 9.72 4.16
CA ARG A 232 2.10 8.93 4.93
C ARG A 232 1.18 8.04 4.07
N SER A 233 0.80 8.50 2.86
CA SER A 233 -0.07 7.70 1.97
C SER A 233 0.55 6.39 1.50
N SER A 234 1.87 6.23 1.66
CA SER A 234 2.60 5.03 1.25
C SER A 234 2.29 3.82 2.14
N VAL A 235 1.71 4.01 3.32
CA VAL A 235 1.26 2.91 4.20
C VAL A 235 0.15 2.05 3.56
N PHE A 236 -0.56 2.59 2.58
CA PHE A 236 -1.62 1.88 1.86
C PHE A 236 -1.12 1.03 0.68
N LEU A 237 0.18 1.04 0.40
CA LEU A 237 0.74 0.21 -0.65
C LEU A 237 0.78 -1.27 -0.22
N PRO A 238 0.44 -2.20 -1.11
CA PRO A 238 0.40 -3.64 -0.83
C PRO A 238 1.81 -4.26 -0.85
N ILE A 239 2.71 -3.76 0.02
CA ILE A 239 4.11 -4.17 0.04
C ILE A 239 4.24 -5.61 0.51
N LYS A 240 4.73 -6.48 -0.38
CA LYS A 240 5.01 -7.87 -0.04
C LYS A 240 6.30 -8.02 0.75
N ASN A 241 6.29 -9.00 1.66
CA ASN A 241 7.44 -9.33 2.51
C ASN A 241 7.99 -8.13 3.27
N LEU A 242 7.12 -7.21 3.72
CA LEU A 242 7.52 -6.05 4.49
C LEU A 242 8.24 -6.48 5.79
N GLY A 243 9.49 -6.04 5.96
CA GLY A 243 10.33 -6.35 7.11
C GLY A 243 10.37 -5.23 8.14
N ALA A 244 10.25 -3.97 7.70
CA ALA A 244 10.21 -2.81 8.59
C ALA A 244 9.47 -1.64 7.96
N VAL A 245 8.89 -0.81 8.83
CA VAL A 245 8.45 0.55 8.52
C VAL A 245 9.32 1.50 9.35
N ILE A 246 9.94 2.45 8.68
CA ILE A 246 10.80 3.45 9.29
C ILE A 246 10.10 4.80 9.16
N PHE A 247 9.92 5.49 10.27
CA PHE A 247 9.41 6.85 10.31
C PHE A 247 10.59 7.78 10.54
N ASP A 248 10.99 8.52 9.52
CA ASP A 248 11.99 9.58 9.67
C ASP A 248 11.28 10.84 10.18
N GLU A 249 11.91 11.57 11.12
CA GLU A 249 11.31 12.73 11.79
C GLU A 249 9.91 12.43 12.35
N GLU A 250 9.79 11.35 13.16
CA GLU A 250 8.52 10.77 13.63
C GLU A 250 7.62 11.77 14.39
N HIS A 251 8.22 12.84 14.94
CA HIS A 251 7.51 13.91 15.64
C HIS A 251 6.79 14.88 14.72
N ASP A 252 6.99 14.80 13.39
CA ASP A 252 6.37 15.71 12.43
C ASP A 252 4.84 15.51 12.37
N GLN A 253 4.10 16.61 12.49
CA GLN A 253 2.63 16.57 12.51
C GLN A 253 2.01 16.13 11.18
N SER A 254 2.76 16.16 10.07
CA SER A 254 2.26 15.73 8.76
C SER A 254 1.91 14.24 8.67
N TYR A 255 2.38 13.43 9.63
CA TYR A 255 1.97 12.02 9.73
C TYR A 255 0.53 11.85 10.20
N LYS A 256 -0.06 12.85 10.83
CA LYS A 256 -1.48 12.86 11.22
C LYS A 256 -2.25 13.85 10.36
N GLN A 257 -3.32 13.40 9.76
CA GLN A 257 -4.25 14.29 9.05
C GLN A 257 -5.31 14.80 10.01
N GLN A 258 -5.63 16.10 9.91
CA GLN A 258 -6.68 16.71 10.74
C GLN A 258 -8.07 16.32 10.26
N GLU A 259 -8.23 16.03 8.96
CA GLU A 259 -9.52 15.65 8.36
C GLU A 259 -9.40 14.31 7.63
N GLY A 260 -10.43 13.45 7.75
CA GLY A 260 -10.48 12.13 7.15
C GLY A 260 -9.79 11.04 8.00
N PHE A 261 -9.61 9.84 7.43
CA PHE A 261 -9.03 8.71 8.15
C PHE A 261 -7.53 8.49 7.89
N ARG A 262 -6.88 9.37 7.15
CA ARG A 262 -5.46 9.27 6.79
C ARG A 262 -4.57 9.93 7.81
#